data_fa0787413ae6920b2068b6fbfae8282a
#
_entry.id   fa0787413ae6920b2068b6fbfae8282a
#
_cell.length_a   1.000
_cell.length_b   1.000
_cell.length_c   1.000
_cell.angle_alpha   90.00
_cell.angle_beta   90.00
_cell.angle_gamma   90.00
#
_symmetry.space_group_name_H-M   'P 1'
#
loop_
_entity.id
_entity.type
_entity.pdbx_description
1 polymer ?
#
loop_
_entity_poly.entity_id
_entity_poly.type
_entity_poly.pdbx_seq_one_letter_code
_entity_poly.pdbx_strand_id
1 'polypeptide(L)'
;LDVVMETDQAGLELVKFIRDDLGLAECRIILRTGQPGYAPELTVIHEYDINDYRTKAELTHTRLITTVSTALRAYEQLRVIAENRRGLELIVHAAADLMEQRAISSLAEGVLTQLAALLKLPLDGIVCTQKGSPLGGDDERCYVVGGAGRHARYITQPLETLPDPRIVSAIQTSAVRGQHIFGADYTVLYLKAAPHQEAAIFLDSSQALVALDRPLLNVFVTNIAACFRNVKLVERLNHIAYHDPLTRL
;
A
#
# COMPACT_ATOMS: atom_id res chain seq x y z
N LEU A 1 23.92 -3.50 -25.02
CA LEU A 1 24.14 -4.88 -25.43
C LEU A 1 24.57 -4.91 -26.88
N ASP A 2 25.54 -5.74 -27.24
CA ASP A 2 25.97 -5.94 -28.64
C ASP A 2 25.16 -7.09 -29.25
N VAL A 3 24.77 -6.99 -30.51
CA VAL A 3 24.07 -8.08 -31.23
C VAL A 3 24.98 -9.27 -31.43
N VAL A 4 26.19 -9.01 -31.95
CA VAL A 4 27.22 -10.01 -32.23
C VAL A 4 28.20 -10.02 -31.06
N MET A 5 28.32 -11.13 -30.38
CA MET A 5 29.29 -11.38 -29.30
C MET A 5 30.05 -12.68 -29.60
N GLU A 6 29.84 -13.76 -28.86
CA GLU A 6 30.44 -15.07 -29.09
C GLU A 6 29.86 -15.75 -30.35
N THR A 7 28.61 -15.46 -30.65
CA THR A 7 27.91 -15.89 -31.87
C THR A 7 27.23 -14.69 -32.54
N ASP A 8 26.81 -14.86 -33.79
CA ASP A 8 26.13 -13.81 -34.58
C ASP A 8 24.78 -13.34 -33.98
N GLN A 9 24.19 -14.11 -33.08
CA GLN A 9 22.89 -13.84 -32.45
C GLN A 9 22.94 -13.83 -30.92
N ALA A 10 24.09 -13.97 -30.30
CA ALA A 10 24.21 -14.08 -28.84
C ALA A 10 23.53 -12.91 -28.09
N GLY A 11 23.59 -11.69 -28.64
CA GLY A 11 22.89 -10.55 -28.06
C GLY A 11 21.37 -10.66 -28.10
N LEU A 12 20.81 -11.20 -29.18
CA LEU A 12 19.37 -11.40 -29.31
C LEU A 12 18.88 -12.57 -28.42
N GLU A 13 19.66 -13.63 -28.32
CA GLU A 13 19.38 -14.74 -27.39
C GLU A 13 19.37 -14.26 -25.94
N LEU A 14 20.32 -13.39 -25.56
CA LEU A 14 20.35 -12.79 -24.24
C LEU A 14 19.15 -11.87 -23.97
N VAL A 15 18.66 -11.16 -25.00
CA VAL A 15 17.42 -10.38 -24.85
C VAL A 15 16.24 -11.29 -24.55
N LYS A 16 16.08 -12.39 -25.28
CA LYS A 16 15.01 -13.39 -25.02
C LYS A 16 15.13 -13.93 -23.59
N PHE A 17 16.30 -14.33 -23.16
CA PHE A 17 16.53 -14.79 -21.80
C PHE A 17 16.11 -13.74 -20.74
N ILE A 18 16.42 -12.46 -20.95
CA ILE A 18 16.02 -11.36 -20.05
C ILE A 18 14.50 -11.18 -20.04
N ARG A 19 13.82 -11.29 -21.20
CA ARG A 19 12.39 -11.07 -21.31
C ARG A 19 11.57 -12.27 -20.90
N ASP A 20 11.90 -13.45 -21.39
CA ASP A 20 11.07 -14.65 -21.28
C ASP A 20 11.43 -15.46 -20.03
N ASP A 21 12.73 -15.70 -19.77
CA ASP A 21 13.17 -16.56 -18.66
C ASP A 21 13.26 -15.79 -17.34
N LEU A 22 13.80 -14.56 -17.34
CA LEU A 22 13.92 -13.74 -16.15
C LEU A 22 12.67 -12.85 -15.90
N GLY A 23 11.82 -12.67 -16.89
CA GLY A 23 10.60 -11.86 -16.78
C GLY A 23 10.85 -10.36 -16.51
N LEU A 24 12.03 -9.83 -16.86
CA LEU A 24 12.44 -8.46 -16.57
C LEU A 24 11.90 -7.47 -17.63
N ALA A 25 10.58 -7.31 -17.71
CA ALA A 25 9.93 -6.43 -18.69
C ALA A 25 10.29 -4.94 -18.49
N GLU A 26 10.59 -4.51 -17.27
CA GLU A 26 10.93 -3.12 -16.96
C GLU A 26 12.37 -2.76 -17.39
N CYS A 27 13.26 -3.74 -17.53
CA CYS A 27 14.64 -3.52 -17.93
C CYS A 27 14.70 -2.86 -19.32
N ARG A 28 15.41 -1.74 -19.43
CA ARG A 28 15.61 -1.05 -20.72
C ARG A 28 16.77 -1.65 -21.46
N ILE A 29 16.53 -2.16 -22.67
CA ILE A 29 17.53 -2.81 -23.50
C ILE A 29 17.82 -1.95 -24.72
N ILE A 30 19.07 -1.57 -24.88
CA ILE A 30 19.59 -0.85 -26.05
C ILE A 30 20.52 -1.81 -26.76
N LEU A 31 20.16 -2.21 -27.97
CA LEU A 31 21.04 -3.01 -28.82
C LEU A 31 21.92 -2.10 -29.68
N ARG A 32 23.16 -2.53 -29.88
CA ARG A 32 24.05 -1.93 -30.87
C ARG A 32 24.61 -2.99 -31.82
N THR A 33 24.80 -2.60 -33.06
CA THR A 33 25.36 -3.48 -34.08
C THR A 33 26.51 -2.82 -34.86
N GLY A 34 27.47 -3.61 -35.27
CA GLY A 34 28.51 -3.17 -36.21
C GLY A 34 28.12 -3.38 -37.68
N GLN A 35 27.06 -4.16 -37.94
CA GLN A 35 26.62 -4.53 -39.31
C GLN A 35 25.11 -4.23 -39.46
N PRO A 36 24.73 -3.04 -39.97
CA PRO A 36 23.34 -2.64 -40.13
C PRO A 36 22.69 -3.35 -41.33
N GLY A 37 22.38 -4.56 -41.28
CA GLY A 37 21.77 -5.32 -42.36
C GLY A 37 21.44 -6.75 -41.99
N TYR A 38 21.94 -7.20 -40.84
CA TYR A 38 21.73 -8.57 -40.38
C TYR A 38 20.32 -8.82 -39.83
N ALA A 39 19.64 -7.75 -39.32
CA ALA A 39 18.24 -7.80 -38.94
C ALA A 39 17.61 -6.40 -39.14
N PRO A 40 16.44 -6.27 -39.79
CA PRO A 40 15.76 -5.00 -39.94
C PRO A 40 15.43 -4.41 -38.56
N GLU A 41 15.82 -3.17 -38.36
CA GLU A 41 15.69 -2.46 -37.06
C GLU A 41 14.28 -2.58 -36.46
N LEU A 42 13.25 -2.32 -37.24
CA LEU A 42 11.86 -2.39 -36.79
C LEU A 42 11.43 -3.80 -36.39
N THR A 43 11.86 -4.82 -37.09
CA THR A 43 11.53 -6.21 -36.76
C THR A 43 12.15 -6.61 -35.43
N VAL A 44 13.42 -6.26 -35.21
CA VAL A 44 14.11 -6.57 -33.96
C VAL A 44 13.50 -5.83 -32.77
N ILE A 45 13.13 -4.56 -32.95
CA ILE A 45 12.48 -3.77 -31.88
C ILE A 45 11.15 -4.41 -31.45
N HIS A 46 10.32 -4.86 -32.39
CA HIS A 46 9.01 -5.43 -32.07
C HIS A 46 9.11 -6.88 -31.58
N GLU A 47 9.94 -7.70 -32.21
CA GLU A 47 10.02 -9.14 -31.91
C GLU A 47 10.70 -9.40 -30.54
N TYR A 48 11.68 -8.57 -30.18
CA TYR A 48 12.48 -8.79 -28.98
C TYR A 48 12.15 -7.81 -27.82
N ASP A 49 11.15 -6.96 -28.00
CA ASP A 49 10.77 -5.92 -26.98
C ASP A 49 11.97 -5.14 -26.46
N ILE A 50 12.79 -4.62 -27.39
CA ILE A 50 13.91 -3.73 -27.06
C ILE A 50 13.49 -2.26 -27.14
N ASN A 51 14.25 -1.38 -26.49
CA ASN A 51 13.89 0.02 -26.34
C ASN A 51 14.58 0.94 -27.33
N ASP A 52 15.74 0.53 -27.84
CA ASP A 52 16.48 1.24 -28.86
C ASP A 52 17.44 0.30 -29.59
N TYR A 53 17.66 0.59 -30.86
CA TYR A 53 18.59 -0.15 -31.73
C TYR A 53 19.48 0.85 -32.47
N ARG A 54 20.80 0.71 -32.34
CA ARG A 54 21.75 1.65 -32.91
C ARG A 54 22.92 0.96 -33.60
N THR A 55 23.43 1.60 -34.66
CA THR A 55 24.70 1.20 -35.21
C THR A 55 25.88 1.72 -34.36
N LYS A 56 26.97 1.00 -34.34
CA LYS A 56 28.19 1.43 -33.62
C LYS A 56 28.70 2.80 -34.09
N ALA A 57 28.49 3.12 -35.37
CA ALA A 57 28.94 4.37 -35.97
C ALA A 57 28.05 5.59 -35.51
N GLU A 58 26.78 5.36 -35.21
CA GLU A 58 25.85 6.40 -34.75
C GLU A 58 25.99 6.72 -33.26
N LEU A 59 26.56 5.84 -32.45
CA LEU A 59 26.75 6.01 -31.02
C LEU A 59 28.00 6.86 -30.73
N THR A 60 27.92 8.15 -31.05
CA THR A 60 28.89 9.13 -30.53
C THR A 60 28.77 9.24 -29.01
N HIS A 61 29.82 9.73 -28.33
CA HIS A 61 29.85 9.90 -26.88
C HIS A 61 28.61 10.66 -26.34
N THR A 62 28.24 11.79 -26.95
CA THR A 62 27.07 12.59 -26.56
C THR A 62 25.78 11.81 -26.77
N ARG A 63 25.66 11.10 -27.88
CA ARG A 63 24.47 10.32 -28.20
C ARG A 63 24.29 9.13 -27.26
N LEU A 64 25.38 8.47 -26.91
CA LEU A 64 25.40 7.39 -25.90
C LEU A 64 24.87 7.90 -24.55
N ILE A 65 25.39 9.01 -24.05
CA ILE A 65 24.94 9.60 -22.79
C ILE A 65 23.44 9.93 -22.84
N THR A 66 22.97 10.56 -23.93
CA THR A 66 21.56 10.90 -24.08
C THR A 66 20.67 9.67 -24.08
N THR A 67 21.04 8.63 -24.86
CA THR A 67 20.28 7.39 -24.97
C THR A 67 20.20 6.67 -23.61
N VAL A 68 21.33 6.54 -22.91
CA VAL A 68 21.37 5.91 -21.59
C VAL A 68 20.57 6.72 -20.57
N SER A 69 20.70 8.06 -20.56
CA SER A 69 19.92 8.92 -19.64
C SER A 69 18.42 8.82 -19.89
N THR A 70 17.99 8.73 -21.14
CA THR A 70 16.57 8.54 -21.49
C THR A 70 16.07 7.16 -21.05
N ALA A 71 16.87 6.12 -21.28
CA ALA A 71 16.53 4.77 -20.87
C ALA A 71 16.43 4.62 -19.34
N LEU A 72 17.36 5.23 -18.59
CA LEU A 72 17.31 5.24 -17.12
C LEU A 72 16.06 5.96 -16.60
N ARG A 73 15.73 7.13 -17.17
CA ARG A 73 14.51 7.85 -16.79
C ARG A 73 13.26 7.04 -17.09
N ALA A 74 13.19 6.39 -18.25
CA ALA A 74 12.07 5.52 -18.60
C ALA A 74 11.96 4.31 -17.65
N TYR A 75 13.09 3.72 -17.27
CA TYR A 75 13.13 2.63 -16.27
C TYR A 75 12.58 3.10 -14.91
N GLU A 76 13.03 4.25 -14.40
CA GLU A 76 12.56 4.82 -13.14
C GLU A 76 11.05 5.06 -13.15
N GLN A 77 10.53 5.62 -14.25
CA GLN A 77 9.07 5.85 -14.40
C GLN A 77 8.28 4.55 -14.40
N LEU A 78 8.74 3.52 -15.12
CA LEU A 78 8.07 2.22 -15.14
C LEU A 78 8.13 1.52 -13.80
N ARG A 79 9.25 1.63 -13.08
CA ARG A 79 9.38 1.07 -11.73
C ARG A 79 8.37 1.69 -10.77
N VAL A 80 8.18 3.01 -10.81
CA VAL A 80 7.18 3.70 -9.99
C VAL A 80 5.76 3.21 -10.34
N ILE A 81 5.45 3.06 -11.63
CA ILE A 81 4.14 2.55 -12.07
C ILE A 81 3.92 1.12 -11.58
N ALA A 82 4.92 0.25 -11.70
CA ALA A 82 4.84 -1.14 -11.25
C ALA A 82 4.68 -1.25 -9.73
N GLU A 83 5.41 -0.44 -8.96
CA GLU A 83 5.28 -0.36 -7.51
C GLU A 83 3.88 0.10 -7.10
N ASN A 84 3.34 1.14 -7.74
CA ASN A 84 1.98 1.64 -7.49
C ASN A 84 0.92 0.61 -7.84
N ARG A 85 1.05 -0.07 -8.97
CA ARG A 85 0.13 -1.14 -9.37
C ARG A 85 0.14 -2.27 -8.33
N ARG A 86 1.30 -2.74 -7.92
CA ARG A 86 1.44 -3.78 -6.89
C ARG A 86 0.82 -3.36 -5.56
N GLY A 87 1.02 -2.09 -5.16
CA GLY A 87 0.39 -1.53 -3.98
C GLY A 87 -1.15 -1.53 -4.07
N LEU A 88 -1.71 -1.15 -5.22
CA LEU A 88 -3.16 -1.19 -5.46
C LEU A 88 -3.72 -2.62 -5.43
N GLU A 89 -3.03 -3.59 -6.03
CA GLU A 89 -3.41 -5.00 -5.98
C GLU A 89 -3.48 -5.50 -4.53
N LEU A 90 -2.49 -5.17 -3.70
CA LEU A 90 -2.50 -5.51 -2.27
C LEU A 90 -3.69 -4.88 -1.55
N ILE A 91 -4.03 -3.62 -1.83
CA ILE A 91 -5.17 -2.94 -1.21
C ILE A 91 -6.50 -3.58 -1.63
N VAL A 92 -6.65 -3.98 -2.89
CA VAL A 92 -7.87 -4.63 -3.37
C VAL A 92 -8.07 -5.98 -2.68
N HIS A 93 -7.02 -6.79 -2.56
CA HIS A 93 -7.08 -8.06 -1.83
C HIS A 93 -7.38 -7.84 -0.35
N ALA A 94 -6.66 -6.92 0.30
CA ALA A 94 -6.92 -6.57 1.70
C ALA A 94 -8.36 -6.11 1.95
N ALA A 95 -8.93 -5.32 1.05
CA ALA A 95 -10.30 -4.86 1.16
C ALA A 95 -11.31 -6.01 1.06
N ALA A 96 -11.06 -7.00 0.19
CA ALA A 96 -11.91 -8.18 0.09
C ALA A 96 -11.91 -8.99 1.40
N ASP A 97 -10.73 -9.27 1.96
CA ASP A 97 -10.59 -10.00 3.23
C ASP A 97 -11.28 -9.26 4.40
N LEU A 98 -11.16 -7.92 4.43
CA LEU A 98 -11.77 -7.10 5.46
C LEU A 98 -13.29 -7.02 5.34
N MET A 99 -13.86 -7.13 4.14
CA MET A 99 -15.31 -7.12 3.93
C MET A 99 -16.02 -8.37 4.46
N GLU A 100 -15.31 -9.46 4.65
CA GLU A 100 -15.85 -10.70 5.23
C GLU A 100 -15.99 -10.62 6.76
N GLN A 101 -15.34 -9.65 7.39
CA GLN A 101 -15.38 -9.50 8.84
C GLN A 101 -16.78 -9.04 9.32
N ARG A 102 -17.29 -9.71 10.36
CA ARG A 102 -18.64 -9.48 10.91
C ARG A 102 -18.65 -8.80 12.28
N ALA A 103 -17.48 -8.63 12.89
CA ALA A 103 -17.31 -7.99 14.18
C ALA A 103 -16.23 -6.92 14.12
N ILE A 104 -16.39 -5.85 14.88
CA ILE A 104 -15.43 -4.73 14.93
C ILE A 104 -14.05 -5.18 15.38
N SER A 105 -13.97 -6.09 16.36
CA SER A 105 -12.68 -6.61 16.84
C SER A 105 -11.91 -7.38 15.76
N SER A 106 -12.60 -8.27 15.06
CA SER A 106 -11.99 -9.03 13.95
C SER A 106 -11.59 -8.11 12.80
N LEU A 107 -12.42 -7.09 12.48
CA LEU A 107 -12.07 -6.08 11.50
C LEU A 107 -10.82 -5.30 11.93
N ALA A 108 -10.74 -4.88 13.20
CA ALA A 108 -9.60 -4.14 13.71
C ALA A 108 -8.30 -4.95 13.62
N GLU A 109 -8.32 -6.24 13.99
CA GLU A 109 -7.16 -7.15 13.84
C GLU A 109 -6.75 -7.30 12.38
N GLY A 110 -7.71 -7.51 11.48
CA GLY A 110 -7.47 -7.59 10.04
C GLY A 110 -6.82 -6.31 9.50
N VAL A 111 -7.35 -5.14 9.87
CA VAL A 111 -6.79 -3.84 9.50
C VAL A 111 -5.35 -3.67 9.98
N LEU A 112 -5.04 -4.03 11.24
CA LEU A 112 -3.69 -3.92 11.77
C LEU A 112 -2.73 -4.83 11.01
N THR A 113 -3.15 -6.06 10.72
CA THR A 113 -2.36 -7.04 9.95
C THR A 113 -2.07 -6.53 8.53
N GLN A 114 -3.08 -6.03 7.84
CA GLN A 114 -2.93 -5.51 6.48
C GLN A 114 -2.09 -4.22 6.43
N LEU A 115 -2.24 -3.33 7.40
CA LEU A 115 -1.39 -2.14 7.52
C LEU A 115 0.07 -2.51 7.75
N ALA A 116 0.34 -3.45 8.66
CA ALA A 116 1.71 -3.90 8.91
C ALA A 116 2.35 -4.49 7.65
N ALA A 117 1.60 -5.29 6.89
CA ALA A 117 2.07 -5.86 5.62
C ALA A 117 2.30 -4.78 4.55
N LEU A 118 1.35 -3.84 4.37
CA LEU A 118 1.44 -2.77 3.39
C LEU A 118 2.61 -1.83 3.68
N LEU A 119 2.81 -1.48 4.96
CA LEU A 119 3.82 -0.54 5.42
C LEU A 119 5.17 -1.20 5.73
N LYS A 120 5.22 -2.54 5.67
CA LYS A 120 6.39 -3.34 6.10
C LYS A 120 6.84 -2.99 7.53
N LEU A 121 5.86 -2.71 8.40
CA LEU A 121 6.08 -2.41 9.81
C LEU A 121 5.88 -3.65 10.68
N PRO A 122 6.56 -3.77 11.82
CA PRO A 122 6.22 -4.77 12.82
C PRO A 122 4.81 -4.51 13.35
N LEU A 123 4.06 -5.56 13.66
CA LEU A 123 2.73 -5.46 14.27
C LEU A 123 2.75 -4.82 15.68
N ASP A 124 3.90 -4.80 16.34
CA ASP A 124 4.06 -4.18 17.65
C ASP A 124 3.93 -2.65 17.56
N GLY A 125 3.18 -2.07 18.46
CA GLY A 125 3.01 -0.62 18.50
C GLY A 125 1.86 -0.06 17.65
N ILE A 126 0.90 -0.87 17.22
CA ILE A 126 -0.27 -0.43 16.46
C ILE A 126 -1.51 -0.51 17.34
N VAL A 127 -2.30 0.57 17.38
CA VAL A 127 -3.54 0.69 18.13
C VAL A 127 -4.65 1.19 17.23
N CYS A 128 -5.76 0.47 17.17
CA CYS A 128 -6.98 0.92 16.49
C CYS A 128 -8.02 1.34 17.53
N THR A 129 -8.56 2.53 17.38
CA THR A 129 -9.58 3.08 18.29
C THR A 129 -10.84 3.45 17.55
N GLN A 130 -11.98 3.47 18.26
CA GLN A 130 -13.24 4.02 17.76
C GLN A 130 -13.94 4.84 18.82
N LYS A 131 -14.76 5.81 18.41
CA LYS A 131 -15.67 6.53 19.29
C LYS A 131 -16.88 5.66 19.66
N GLY A 132 -17.24 5.62 20.94
CA GLY A 132 -18.31 4.80 21.47
C GLY A 132 -17.85 3.44 22.01
N SER A 133 -18.58 2.91 22.98
CA SER A 133 -18.24 1.64 23.62
C SER A 133 -18.33 0.47 22.62
N PRO A 134 -17.35 -0.43 22.57
CA PRO A 134 -17.43 -1.66 21.78
C PRO A 134 -18.50 -2.64 22.31
N LEU A 135 -18.94 -2.47 23.55
CA LEU A 135 -19.97 -3.29 24.20
C LEU A 135 -21.39 -2.71 24.07
N GLY A 136 -21.55 -1.58 23.35
CA GLY A 136 -22.81 -0.84 23.23
C GLY A 136 -23.00 0.20 24.32
N GLY A 137 -23.93 1.14 24.11
CA GLY A 137 -24.24 2.26 25.00
C GLY A 137 -23.92 3.63 24.41
N ASP A 138 -24.48 4.69 24.99
CA ASP A 138 -24.35 6.09 24.55
C ASP A 138 -23.08 6.76 25.11
N ASP A 139 -21.99 6.02 25.22
CA ASP A 139 -20.73 6.55 25.72
C ASP A 139 -19.97 7.27 24.59
N GLU A 140 -19.66 8.54 24.79
CA GLU A 140 -18.90 9.36 23.83
C GLU A 140 -17.41 9.17 23.90
N ARG A 141 -16.90 8.38 24.84
CA ARG A 141 -15.47 8.12 24.98
C ARG A 141 -14.92 7.33 23.80
N CYS A 142 -13.63 7.44 23.58
CA CYS A 142 -12.91 6.65 22.59
C CYS A 142 -12.37 5.37 23.22
N TYR A 143 -12.59 4.23 22.58
CA TYR A 143 -12.18 2.91 23.07
C TYR A 143 -11.20 2.26 22.13
N VAL A 144 -10.27 1.48 22.68
CA VAL A 144 -9.37 0.62 21.90
C VAL A 144 -10.14 -0.60 21.41
N VAL A 145 -10.29 -0.77 20.11
CA VAL A 145 -11.00 -1.90 19.49
C VAL A 145 -10.06 -2.92 18.87
N GLY A 146 -8.80 -2.57 18.68
CA GLY A 146 -7.73 -3.45 18.22
C GLY A 146 -6.39 -2.96 18.67
N GLY A 147 -5.48 -3.89 18.89
CA GLY A 147 -4.11 -3.59 19.29
C GLY A 147 -3.22 -4.79 19.01
N ALA A 148 -1.95 -4.54 18.70
CA ALA A 148 -0.99 -5.57 18.44
C ALA A 148 0.23 -5.46 19.36
N GLY A 149 0.92 -6.57 19.57
CA GLY A 149 2.08 -6.65 20.45
C GLY A 149 1.78 -6.15 21.86
N ARG A 150 2.57 -5.19 22.32
CA ARG A 150 2.43 -4.59 23.67
C ARG A 150 1.09 -3.89 23.92
N HIS A 151 0.34 -3.53 22.87
CA HIS A 151 -0.92 -2.80 22.98
C HIS A 151 -2.15 -3.73 22.99
N ALA A 152 -2.02 -5.03 22.70
CA ALA A 152 -3.11 -5.98 22.72
C ALA A 152 -3.86 -6.04 24.07
N ARG A 153 -3.16 -5.83 25.18
CA ARG A 153 -3.71 -5.80 26.54
C ARG A 153 -4.69 -4.64 26.83
N TYR A 154 -4.72 -3.63 25.94
CA TYR A 154 -5.58 -2.46 26.11
C TYR A 154 -6.88 -2.53 25.32
N ILE A 155 -7.12 -3.62 24.58
CA ILE A 155 -8.37 -3.82 23.84
C ILE A 155 -9.55 -3.73 24.83
N THR A 156 -10.62 -3.07 24.42
CA THR A 156 -11.84 -2.73 25.18
C THR A 156 -11.67 -1.64 26.26
N GLN A 157 -10.47 -1.14 26.48
CA GLN A 157 -10.24 -0.06 27.45
C GLN A 157 -10.47 1.33 26.82
N PRO A 158 -10.89 2.32 27.65
CA PRO A 158 -10.94 3.72 27.21
C PRO A 158 -9.54 4.23 26.81
N LEU A 159 -9.47 5.03 25.74
CA LEU A 159 -8.22 5.57 25.21
C LEU A 159 -7.42 6.34 26.28
N GLU A 160 -8.10 7.06 27.17
CA GLU A 160 -7.50 7.88 28.22
C GLU A 160 -6.76 7.06 29.27
N THR A 161 -7.02 5.75 29.34
CA THR A 161 -6.36 4.84 30.30
C THR A 161 -5.02 4.30 29.79
N LEU A 162 -4.65 4.58 28.54
CA LEU A 162 -3.37 4.16 28.01
C LEU A 162 -2.20 4.87 28.73
N PRO A 163 -1.15 4.14 29.10
CA PRO A 163 -0.02 4.70 29.85
C PRO A 163 0.88 5.63 29.02
N ASP A 164 0.80 5.56 27.68
CA ASP A 164 1.57 6.44 26.80
C ASP A 164 0.75 7.67 26.40
N PRO A 165 1.03 8.84 26.98
CA PRO A 165 0.29 10.06 26.69
C PRO A 165 0.46 10.55 25.24
N ARG A 166 1.52 10.12 24.53
CA ARG A 166 1.74 10.45 23.10
C ARG A 166 0.63 9.85 22.25
N ILE A 167 0.26 8.59 22.49
CA ILE A 167 -0.80 7.88 21.75
C ILE A 167 -2.11 8.61 21.97
N VAL A 168 -2.47 8.90 23.22
CA VAL A 168 -3.71 9.58 23.59
C VAL A 168 -3.80 10.94 22.90
N SER A 169 -2.77 11.77 23.07
CA SER A 169 -2.72 13.13 22.50
C SER A 169 -2.75 13.12 20.98
N ALA A 170 -2.02 12.21 20.33
CA ALA A 170 -1.97 12.11 18.88
C ALA A 170 -3.33 11.70 18.29
N ILE A 171 -4.00 10.70 18.89
CA ILE A 171 -5.33 10.26 18.46
C ILE A 171 -6.37 11.35 18.67
N GLN A 172 -6.39 11.99 19.85
CA GLN A 172 -7.31 13.09 20.13
C GLN A 172 -7.11 14.27 19.19
N THR A 173 -5.85 14.65 18.92
CA THR A 173 -5.53 15.71 17.96
C THR A 173 -6.01 15.36 16.56
N SER A 174 -5.82 14.11 16.11
CA SER A 174 -6.30 13.63 14.82
C SER A 174 -7.82 13.68 14.73
N ALA A 175 -8.53 13.26 15.77
CA ALA A 175 -9.99 13.29 15.85
C ALA A 175 -10.55 14.73 15.80
N VAL A 176 -9.96 15.65 16.56
CA VAL A 176 -10.38 17.07 16.56
C VAL A 176 -10.15 17.72 15.19
N ARG A 177 -9.02 17.43 14.54
CA ARG A 177 -8.70 17.99 13.21
C ARG A 177 -9.43 17.31 12.07
N GLY A 178 -9.91 16.08 12.25
CA GLY A 178 -10.48 15.24 11.19
C GLY A 178 -9.47 14.90 10.11
N GLN A 179 -8.17 14.77 10.43
CA GLN A 179 -7.08 14.59 9.49
C GLN A 179 -6.05 13.59 9.98
N HIS A 180 -5.33 12.98 9.02
CA HIS A 180 -4.16 12.17 9.34
C HIS A 180 -3.05 13.03 9.95
N ILE A 181 -2.28 12.44 10.87
CA ILE A 181 -1.10 13.07 11.45
C ILE A 181 0.12 12.23 11.09
N PHE A 182 1.13 12.88 10.54
CA PHE A 182 2.42 12.27 10.22
C PHE A 182 3.48 12.89 11.12
N GLY A 183 3.80 12.21 12.22
CA GLY A 183 4.87 12.59 13.15
C GLY A 183 6.24 12.08 12.70
N ALA A 184 7.28 12.39 13.46
CA ALA A 184 8.64 11.92 13.19
C ALA A 184 8.81 10.42 13.47
N ASP A 185 8.12 9.91 14.49
CA ASP A 185 8.22 8.54 15.01
C ASP A 185 6.86 7.83 15.12
N TYR A 186 5.80 8.46 14.64
CA TYR A 186 4.46 7.87 14.62
C TYR A 186 3.60 8.42 13.47
N THR A 187 2.54 7.69 13.14
CA THR A 187 1.50 8.16 12.24
C THR A 187 0.14 7.86 12.82
N VAL A 188 -0.81 8.79 12.69
CA VAL A 188 -2.21 8.54 13.01
C VAL A 188 -3.04 8.63 11.74
N LEU A 189 -3.75 7.56 11.43
CA LEU A 189 -4.71 7.51 10.33
C LEU A 189 -6.09 7.78 10.89
N TYR A 190 -6.72 8.85 10.44
CA TYR A 190 -8.10 9.18 10.79
C TYR A 190 -9.08 8.53 9.81
N LEU A 191 -10.11 7.88 10.36
CA LEU A 191 -11.16 7.21 9.59
C LEU A 191 -12.51 7.81 9.95
N LYS A 192 -13.25 8.24 8.94
CA LYS A 192 -14.63 8.72 9.07
C LYS A 192 -15.55 7.79 8.28
N ALA A 193 -16.18 6.86 8.97
CA ALA A 193 -17.07 5.89 8.36
C ALA A 193 -18.46 6.48 8.09
N ALA A 194 -19.00 7.28 9.04
CA ALA A 194 -20.27 8.00 8.94
C ALA A 194 -20.29 9.17 9.95
N PRO A 195 -21.29 10.06 9.94
CA PRO A 195 -21.47 11.03 11.02
C PRO A 195 -21.50 10.33 12.38
N HIS A 196 -20.70 10.81 13.31
CA HIS A 196 -20.51 10.23 14.66
C HIS A 196 -19.90 8.82 14.69
N GLN A 197 -19.41 8.30 13.56
CA GLN A 197 -18.68 7.04 13.48
C GLN A 197 -17.24 7.31 13.04
N GLU A 198 -16.41 7.60 14.00
CA GLU A 198 -15.00 7.94 13.80
C GLU A 198 -14.12 6.87 14.42
N ALA A 199 -13.04 6.57 13.75
CA ALA A 199 -12.00 5.67 14.24
C ALA A 199 -10.61 6.30 13.94
N ALA A 200 -9.62 5.87 14.67
CA ALA A 200 -8.24 6.26 14.42
C ALA A 200 -7.31 5.07 14.60
N ILE A 201 -6.26 5.02 13.80
CA ILE A 201 -5.23 4.00 13.90
C ILE A 201 -3.91 4.72 14.18
N PHE A 202 -3.34 4.44 15.33
CA PHE A 202 -2.00 4.89 15.68
C PHE A 202 -0.98 3.84 15.26
N LEU A 203 0.05 4.27 14.58
CA LEU A 203 1.17 3.45 14.13
C LEU A 203 2.44 3.98 14.77
N ASP A 204 3.07 3.18 15.63
CA ASP A 204 4.40 3.48 16.19
C ASP A 204 5.45 3.07 15.12
N SER A 205 6.15 4.02 14.58
CA SER A 205 7.11 3.80 13.50
C SER A 205 8.41 4.50 13.83
N SER A 206 9.49 3.75 13.91
CA SER A 206 10.85 4.29 14.09
C SER A 206 11.40 5.01 12.84
N GLN A 207 10.68 4.94 11.73
CA GLN A 207 11.00 5.67 10.49
C GLN A 207 9.76 6.48 10.10
N ALA A 208 9.96 7.76 9.82
CA ALA A 208 8.92 8.60 9.28
C ALA A 208 8.37 7.96 8.00
N LEU A 209 7.05 7.73 7.94
CA LEU A 209 6.35 7.23 6.74
C LEU A 209 6.34 8.28 5.62
N VAL A 210 7.41 9.05 5.51
CA VAL A 210 7.59 10.13 4.52
C VAL A 210 7.66 9.61 3.10
N ALA A 211 8.08 8.35 2.93
CA ALA A 211 8.25 7.71 1.63
C ALA A 211 7.01 6.96 1.14
N LEU A 212 5.94 6.89 1.93
CA LEU A 212 4.74 6.20 1.49
C LEU A 212 3.96 7.06 0.51
N ASP A 213 3.51 6.41 -0.54
CA ASP A 213 2.60 7.01 -1.50
C ASP A 213 1.29 7.41 -0.79
N ARG A 214 1.17 8.69 -0.43
CA ARG A 214 -0.01 9.24 0.25
C ARG A 214 -1.33 8.93 -0.46
N PRO A 215 -1.41 8.99 -1.81
CA PRO A 215 -2.58 8.53 -2.55
C PRO A 215 -2.96 7.08 -2.25
N LEU A 216 -2.00 6.18 -2.23
CA LEU A 216 -2.21 4.76 -1.94
C LEU A 216 -2.76 4.55 -0.52
N LEU A 217 -2.18 5.24 0.45
CA LEU A 217 -2.63 5.22 1.84
C LEU A 217 -4.07 5.75 1.97
N ASN A 218 -4.42 6.83 1.27
CA ASN A 218 -5.78 7.38 1.27
C ASN A 218 -6.81 6.40 0.69
N VAL A 219 -6.47 5.68 -0.39
CA VAL A 219 -7.34 4.62 -0.95
C VAL A 219 -7.56 3.53 0.09
N PHE A 220 -6.49 3.07 0.75
CA PHE A 220 -6.58 2.05 1.79
C PHE A 220 -7.44 2.50 2.97
N VAL A 221 -7.22 3.70 3.50
CA VAL A 221 -8.01 4.29 4.60
C VAL A 221 -9.49 4.41 4.23
N THR A 222 -9.79 4.80 2.98
CA THR A 222 -11.17 4.89 2.48
C THR A 222 -11.85 3.53 2.47
N ASN A 223 -11.14 2.48 2.05
CA ASN A 223 -11.65 1.11 2.07
C ASN A 223 -11.90 0.62 3.49
N ILE A 224 -10.97 0.87 4.42
CA ILE A 224 -11.17 0.53 5.84
C ILE A 224 -12.40 1.24 6.40
N ALA A 225 -12.57 2.53 6.13
CA ALA A 225 -13.74 3.29 6.60
C ALA A 225 -15.05 2.70 6.06
N ALA A 226 -15.08 2.21 4.81
CA ALA A 226 -16.22 1.52 4.25
C ALA A 226 -16.49 0.17 4.96
N CYS A 227 -15.45 -0.61 5.26
CA CYS A 227 -15.57 -1.86 6.01
C CYS A 227 -16.11 -1.63 7.44
N PHE A 228 -15.60 -0.62 8.16
CA PHE A 228 -16.11 -0.23 9.47
C PHE A 228 -17.59 0.12 9.43
N ARG A 229 -18.01 0.89 8.43
CA ARG A 229 -19.43 1.23 8.23
C ARG A 229 -20.28 -0.01 8.02
N ASN A 230 -19.84 -0.94 7.18
CA ASN A 230 -20.57 -2.18 6.90
C ASN A 230 -20.72 -3.04 8.14
N VAL A 231 -19.64 -3.25 8.90
CA VAL A 231 -19.70 -4.03 10.16
C VAL A 231 -20.65 -3.38 11.16
N LYS A 232 -20.60 -2.06 11.33
CA LYS A 232 -21.54 -1.33 12.21
C LYS A 232 -23.01 -1.46 11.78
N LEU A 233 -23.26 -1.47 10.47
CA LEU A 233 -24.63 -1.72 9.95
C LEU A 233 -25.09 -3.14 10.27
N VAL A 234 -24.24 -4.14 10.09
CA VAL A 234 -24.55 -5.54 10.42
C VAL A 234 -24.78 -5.71 11.91
N GLU A 235 -23.92 -5.14 12.78
CA GLU A 235 -24.12 -5.17 14.24
C GLU A 235 -25.47 -4.54 14.64
N ARG A 236 -25.80 -3.39 14.04
CA ARG A 236 -27.07 -2.70 14.32
C ARG A 236 -28.28 -3.50 13.83
N LEU A 237 -28.20 -4.12 12.65
CA LEU A 237 -29.27 -4.99 12.13
C LEU A 237 -29.45 -6.21 13.02
N ASN A 238 -28.38 -6.85 13.46
CA ASN A 238 -28.44 -7.98 14.37
C ASN A 238 -29.05 -7.56 15.72
N HIS A 239 -28.66 -6.41 16.26
CA HIS A 239 -29.24 -5.90 17.50
C HIS A 239 -30.75 -5.68 17.38
N ILE A 240 -31.21 -5.07 16.28
CA ILE A 240 -32.64 -4.85 16.02
C ILE A 240 -33.39 -6.18 15.81
N ALA A 241 -32.75 -7.16 15.14
CA ALA A 241 -33.38 -8.44 14.84
C ALA A 241 -33.51 -9.37 16.07
N TYR A 242 -32.59 -9.26 17.02
CA TYR A 242 -32.54 -10.16 18.19
C TYR A 242 -33.01 -9.50 19.49
N HIS A 243 -33.26 -8.18 19.51
CA HIS A 243 -33.78 -7.47 20.67
C HIS A 243 -35.15 -6.90 20.34
N ASP A 244 -36.21 -7.47 20.92
CA ASP A 244 -37.56 -6.94 20.79
C ASP A 244 -37.64 -5.58 21.52
N PRO A 245 -37.97 -4.48 20.82
CA PRO A 245 -38.07 -3.16 21.44
C PRO A 245 -39.14 -3.05 22.53
N LEU A 246 -40.09 -3.98 22.57
CA LEU A 246 -41.20 -4.00 23.59
C LEU A 246 -40.82 -4.81 24.82
N THR A 247 -40.13 -5.94 24.68
CA THR A 247 -39.79 -6.84 25.78
C THR A 247 -38.40 -6.64 26.36
N ARG A 248 -37.49 -5.98 25.65
CA ARG A 248 -36.07 -5.82 25.97
C ARG A 248 -35.31 -7.14 26.19
N LEU A 249 -35.84 -8.24 25.68
CA LEU A 249 -35.26 -9.58 25.65
C LEU A 249 -34.64 -9.86 24.29
#